data_d073090cabf7f7c00b1cc261d24a8251
#
_entry.id   d073090cabf7f7c00b1cc261d24a8251
#
_cell.length_a   1.000
_cell.length_b   1.000
_cell.length_c   1.000
_cell.angle_alpha   90.00
_cell.angle_beta   90.00
_cell.angle_gamma   90.00
#
_symmetry.space_group_name_H-M   'P 1'
#
loop_
_entity.id
_entity.type
_entity.pdbx_description
1 polymer ?
#
loop_
_entity_poly.entity_id
_entity_poly.type
_entity_poly.pdbx_seq_one_letter_code
_entity_poly.pdbx_strand_id
1 'polypeptide(L)'
;MLLLTVVAAMAQDNDKVLNRQYADMKKLHFGFSIGMNFQDLNITNNGFTTADGEQWYADVPNHSPGFSVNVLADYRLGQHFNLRFSPGMYFGNKVVKYINALGDATAPDKTHYRQSQNIKSTYVVLPVEVKFSALRRHNYRPYFTSGVMGVVDVSKDRPDQLQLKNSDVMLTVGMGCDFYLPFFKFCPEVKFCFGLKNMLKKDRPDLQDNEQMMRFTQSVDKIKDNMVVVTFYFE
;
A
#
# COMPACT_ATOMS: atom_id res chain seq x y z
N MET A 1 -11.23 -24.59 21.88
CA MET A 1 -10.69 -24.61 23.27
C MET A 1 -9.21 -24.96 23.37
N LEU A 2 -8.59 -25.67 22.44
CA LEU A 2 -7.15 -26.02 22.48
C LEU A 2 -6.18 -24.83 22.25
N LEU A 3 -6.56 -23.80 21.52
CA LEU A 3 -5.72 -22.63 21.26
C LEU A 3 -5.54 -21.70 22.48
N LEU A 4 -6.49 -21.65 23.38
CA LEU A 4 -6.43 -20.85 24.60
C LEU A 4 -5.50 -21.45 25.67
N THR A 5 -5.30 -22.75 25.67
CA THR A 5 -4.45 -23.44 26.65
C THR A 5 -2.96 -23.28 26.33
N VAL A 6 -2.58 -23.14 25.05
CA VAL A 6 -1.19 -22.91 24.63
C VAL A 6 -0.70 -21.51 25.04
N VAL A 7 -1.59 -20.50 25.03
CA VAL A 7 -1.26 -19.13 25.46
C VAL A 7 -1.04 -19.06 26.98
N ALA A 8 -1.76 -19.87 27.77
CA ALA A 8 -1.62 -19.88 29.23
C ALA A 8 -0.32 -20.57 29.70
N ALA A 9 0.17 -21.57 28.96
CA ALA A 9 1.41 -22.30 29.32
C ALA A 9 2.69 -21.42 29.13
N MET A 10 2.63 -20.35 28.33
CA MET A 10 3.74 -19.42 28.16
C MET A 10 3.80 -18.29 29.22
N ALA A 11 2.86 -18.26 30.16
CA ALA A 11 2.73 -17.16 31.12
C ALA A 11 3.60 -17.31 32.38
N GLN A 12 4.38 -18.36 32.53
CA GLN A 12 5.12 -18.65 33.78
C GLN A 12 6.65 -18.46 33.67
N ASP A 13 7.16 -17.98 32.57
CA ASP A 13 8.60 -17.76 32.43
C ASP A 13 8.98 -16.35 32.90
N ASN A 14 10.01 -16.27 33.73
CA ASN A 14 10.53 -14.99 34.25
C ASN A 14 11.12 -14.20 33.08
N ASP A 15 10.36 -13.24 32.57
CA ASP A 15 10.65 -12.46 31.35
C ASP A 15 11.91 -11.57 31.53
N LYS A 16 13.09 -12.17 31.47
CA LYS A 16 14.36 -11.46 31.52
C LYS A 16 14.59 -10.70 30.22
N VAL A 17 14.65 -9.38 30.32
CA VAL A 17 15.07 -8.51 29.22
C VAL A 17 16.57 -8.63 29.03
N LEU A 18 17.01 -9.26 27.93
CA LEU A 18 18.43 -9.57 27.69
C LEU A 18 19.16 -8.41 26.97
N ASN A 19 18.62 -7.91 25.86
CA ASN A 19 19.25 -6.90 25.05
C ASN A 19 18.59 -5.54 25.23
N ARG A 20 19.38 -4.42 25.20
CA ARG A 20 18.88 -3.04 25.19
C ARG A 20 17.80 -2.78 26.26
N GLN A 21 18.09 -3.05 27.51
CA GLN A 21 17.15 -3.01 28.63
C GLN A 21 16.41 -1.67 28.79
N TYR A 22 17.09 -0.55 28.48
CA TYR A 22 16.55 0.81 28.60
C TYR A 22 15.96 1.35 27.29
N ALA A 23 15.92 0.56 26.22
CA ALA A 23 15.40 1.04 24.94
C ALA A 23 13.96 1.53 25.05
N ASP A 24 13.11 0.77 25.75
CA ASP A 24 11.70 1.11 25.92
C ASP A 24 11.44 2.31 26.83
N MET A 25 12.44 2.82 27.55
CA MET A 25 12.32 4.00 28.39
C MET A 25 12.55 5.31 27.64
N LYS A 26 13.19 5.27 26.48
CA LYS A 26 13.41 6.46 25.65
C LYS A 26 12.08 6.98 25.12
N LYS A 27 11.90 8.32 25.18
CA LYS A 27 10.67 8.96 24.68
C LYS A 27 10.62 9.04 23.15
N LEU A 28 11.78 9.18 22.52
CA LEU A 28 11.87 9.37 21.07
C LEU A 28 12.89 8.40 20.49
N HIS A 29 12.50 7.71 19.43
CA HIS A 29 13.35 6.81 18.67
C HIS A 29 13.42 7.31 17.23
N PHE A 30 14.58 7.21 16.64
CA PHE A 30 14.79 7.46 15.22
C PHE A 30 15.31 6.21 14.54
N GLY A 31 14.99 6.08 13.28
CA GLY A 31 15.43 4.97 12.48
C GLY A 31 15.15 5.20 11.00
N PHE A 32 15.34 4.16 10.25
CA PHE A 32 14.96 4.10 8.83
C PHE A 32 14.30 2.76 8.53
N SER A 33 13.65 2.69 7.40
CA SER A 33 13.10 1.43 6.93
C SER A 33 13.28 1.26 5.44
N ILE A 34 13.39 0.01 5.05
CA ILE A 34 13.34 -0.45 3.67
C ILE A 34 12.23 -1.49 3.56
N GLY A 35 11.61 -1.58 2.39
CA GLY A 35 10.53 -2.53 2.22
C GLY A 35 10.17 -2.78 0.78
N MET A 36 9.26 -3.73 0.60
CA MET A 36 8.59 -4.01 -0.64
C MET A 36 7.13 -3.60 -0.57
N ASN A 37 6.62 -2.97 -1.61
CA ASN A 37 5.21 -2.61 -1.73
C ASN A 37 4.59 -3.31 -2.93
N PHE A 38 3.34 -3.72 -2.77
CA PHE A 38 2.50 -4.32 -3.79
C PHE A 38 1.31 -3.41 -3.99
N GLN A 39 1.35 -2.61 -5.04
CA GLN A 39 0.32 -1.64 -5.36
C GLN A 39 -0.75 -2.30 -6.22
N ASP A 40 -2.01 -2.03 -5.88
CA ASP A 40 -3.18 -2.55 -6.56
C ASP A 40 -4.21 -1.45 -6.80
N LEU A 41 -4.99 -1.57 -7.88
CA LEU A 41 -6.10 -0.67 -8.17
C LEU A 41 -7.40 -1.45 -8.10
N ASN A 42 -8.26 -1.10 -7.16
CA ASN A 42 -9.62 -1.61 -7.14
C ASN A 42 -10.46 -0.79 -8.11
N ILE A 43 -10.70 -1.38 -9.29
CA ILE A 43 -11.40 -0.75 -10.42
C ILE A 43 -12.85 -1.18 -10.42
N THR A 44 -13.77 -0.22 -10.39
CA THR A 44 -15.20 -0.46 -10.59
C THR A 44 -15.55 -0.07 -12.02
N ASN A 45 -15.87 -1.06 -12.85
CA ASN A 45 -16.29 -0.87 -14.22
C ASN A 45 -17.79 -0.52 -14.27
N ASN A 46 -18.20 0.34 -15.21
CA ASN A 46 -19.59 0.79 -15.35
C ASN A 46 -20.39 0.05 -16.45
N GLY A 47 -19.72 -0.85 -17.23
CA GLY A 47 -20.35 -1.57 -18.31
C GLY A 47 -20.73 -0.70 -19.53
N PHE A 48 -20.07 0.46 -19.69
CA PHE A 48 -20.34 1.34 -20.82
C PHE A 48 -20.04 0.65 -22.15
N THR A 49 -21.01 0.72 -23.08
CA THR A 49 -20.86 0.23 -24.46
C THR A 49 -20.62 1.43 -25.37
N THR A 50 -19.57 1.38 -26.18
CA THR A 50 -19.22 2.42 -27.16
C THR A 50 -20.22 2.44 -28.33
N ALA A 51 -20.19 3.51 -29.12
CA ALA A 51 -21.04 3.62 -30.34
C ALA A 51 -20.72 2.49 -31.35
N ASP A 52 -19.50 1.98 -31.33
CA ASP A 52 -19.05 0.86 -32.18
C ASP A 52 -19.47 -0.53 -31.63
N GLY A 53 -20.24 -0.57 -30.53
CA GLY A 53 -20.68 -1.81 -29.89
C GLY A 53 -19.62 -2.52 -29.05
N GLU A 54 -18.50 -1.88 -28.73
CA GLU A 54 -17.47 -2.45 -27.88
C GLU A 54 -17.75 -2.20 -26.39
N GLN A 55 -17.51 -3.20 -25.54
CA GLN A 55 -17.64 -3.09 -24.10
C GLN A 55 -16.33 -3.47 -23.41
N TRP A 56 -15.66 -2.49 -22.82
CA TRP A 56 -14.35 -2.64 -22.22
C TRP A 56 -14.41 -2.76 -20.71
N TYR A 57 -13.65 -3.74 -20.18
CA TYR A 57 -13.44 -3.95 -18.75
C TYR A 57 -11.95 -3.79 -18.41
N ALA A 58 -11.69 -2.98 -17.39
CA ALA A 58 -10.34 -2.77 -16.86
C ALA A 58 -10.12 -3.63 -15.61
N ASP A 59 -8.94 -4.23 -15.50
CA ASP A 59 -8.51 -5.02 -14.34
C ASP A 59 -7.00 -4.92 -14.14
N VAL A 60 -6.52 -5.19 -12.92
CA VAL A 60 -5.08 -5.26 -12.57
C VAL A 60 -4.73 -6.70 -12.19
N PRO A 61 -4.48 -7.56 -13.17
CA PRO A 61 -4.29 -9.00 -12.92
C PRO A 61 -2.96 -9.35 -12.28
N ASN A 62 -1.98 -8.46 -12.29
CA ASN A 62 -0.62 -8.71 -11.81
C ASN A 62 -0.17 -7.62 -10.85
N HIS A 63 0.24 -8.01 -9.65
CA HIS A 63 0.85 -7.15 -8.65
C HIS A 63 2.36 -7.19 -8.82
N SER A 64 2.93 -6.12 -9.37
CA SER A 64 4.39 -6.00 -9.48
C SER A 64 4.99 -5.52 -8.17
N PRO A 65 6.03 -6.18 -7.63
CA PRO A 65 6.70 -5.70 -6.43
C PRO A 65 7.36 -4.36 -6.70
N GLY A 66 7.12 -3.43 -5.81
CA GLY A 66 7.79 -2.14 -5.74
C GLY A 66 8.76 -2.09 -4.57
N PHE A 67 9.47 -0.99 -4.43
CA PHE A 67 10.44 -0.75 -3.38
C PHE A 67 10.05 0.48 -2.57
N SER A 68 10.33 0.47 -1.26
CA SER A 68 10.04 1.60 -0.37
C SER A 68 11.21 1.91 0.56
N VAL A 69 11.42 3.20 0.81
CA VAL A 69 12.41 3.71 1.77
C VAL A 69 11.74 4.80 2.60
N ASN A 70 11.86 4.70 3.92
CA ASN A 70 11.33 5.70 4.84
C ASN A 70 12.34 6.05 5.93
N VAL A 71 12.18 7.26 6.47
CA VAL A 71 12.80 7.66 7.74
C VAL A 71 11.75 7.47 8.82
N LEU A 72 12.16 7.11 10.02
CA LEU A 72 11.28 6.81 11.14
C LEU A 72 11.53 7.76 12.30
N ALA A 73 10.44 8.29 12.84
CA ALA A 73 10.39 8.92 14.15
C ALA A 73 9.24 8.26 14.94
N ASP A 74 9.55 7.64 16.06
CA ASP A 74 8.61 6.93 16.93
C ASP A 74 8.64 7.60 18.31
N TYR A 75 7.52 8.27 18.69
CA TYR A 75 7.37 8.99 19.94
C TYR A 75 6.51 8.18 20.91
N ARG A 76 7.08 7.84 22.06
CA ARG A 76 6.40 7.09 23.12
C ARG A 76 5.41 7.96 23.86
N LEU A 77 4.11 7.62 23.77
CA LEU A 77 3.03 8.24 24.52
C LEU A 77 2.82 7.58 25.89
N GLY A 78 3.04 6.28 25.97
CA GLY A 78 2.82 5.49 27.17
C GLY A 78 3.52 4.13 27.13
N GLN A 79 3.13 3.23 28.03
CA GLN A 79 3.74 1.89 28.09
C GLN A 79 3.41 1.04 26.87
N HIS A 80 2.21 1.21 26.31
CA HIS A 80 1.68 0.43 25.19
C HIS A 80 1.52 1.24 23.91
N PHE A 81 1.52 2.57 23.99
CA PHE A 81 1.17 3.45 22.87
C PHE A 81 2.35 4.30 22.44
N ASN A 82 2.63 4.27 21.16
CA ASN A 82 3.58 5.16 20.50
C ASN A 82 2.88 5.86 19.32
N LEU A 83 3.28 7.10 19.06
CA LEU A 83 2.94 7.82 17.84
C LEU A 83 4.11 7.68 16.87
N ARG A 84 3.84 7.11 15.70
CA ARG A 84 4.85 6.86 14.66
C ARG A 84 4.61 7.78 13.48
N PHE A 85 5.69 8.42 13.03
CA PHE A 85 5.75 9.19 11.81
C PHE A 85 6.88 8.64 10.94
N SER A 86 6.57 8.17 9.73
CA SER A 86 7.56 7.52 8.86
C SER A 86 7.49 8.01 7.41
N PRO A 87 7.83 9.29 7.16
CA PRO A 87 7.83 9.84 5.81
C PRO A 87 8.80 9.09 4.90
N GLY A 88 8.45 8.96 3.63
CA GLY A 88 9.28 8.23 2.70
C GLY A 88 8.81 8.25 1.26
N MET A 89 9.43 7.40 0.47
CA MET A 89 9.14 7.25 -0.95
C MET A 89 8.86 5.78 -1.30
N TYR A 90 7.79 5.57 -2.06
CA TYR A 90 7.39 4.26 -2.56
C TYR A 90 7.43 4.27 -4.08
N PHE A 91 8.18 3.34 -4.63
CA PHE A 91 8.31 3.14 -6.07
C PHE A 91 7.55 1.90 -6.46
N GLY A 92 6.72 1.99 -7.47
CA GLY A 92 5.90 0.86 -7.91
C GLY A 92 5.51 0.94 -9.37
N ASN A 93 4.91 -0.14 -9.84
CA ASN A 93 4.41 -0.26 -11.19
C ASN A 93 3.09 -1.05 -11.17
N LYS A 94 2.08 -0.54 -11.88
CA LYS A 94 0.77 -1.16 -12.02
C LYS A 94 0.50 -1.44 -13.48
N VAL A 95 0.08 -2.64 -13.81
CA VAL A 95 -0.26 -3.03 -15.17
C VAL A 95 -1.77 -3.20 -15.26
N VAL A 96 -2.44 -2.20 -15.83
CA VAL A 96 -3.89 -2.29 -16.13
C VAL A 96 -4.09 -3.01 -17.44
N LYS A 97 -4.93 -4.02 -17.46
CA LYS A 97 -5.35 -4.73 -18.66
C LYS A 97 -6.80 -4.41 -18.96
N TYR A 98 -7.06 -4.15 -20.23
CA TYR A 98 -8.40 -3.93 -20.76
C TYR A 98 -8.78 -5.12 -21.64
N ILE A 99 -9.99 -5.62 -21.45
CA ILE A 99 -10.57 -6.73 -22.24
C ILE A 99 -11.91 -6.25 -22.78
N ASN A 100 -12.10 -6.40 -24.09
CA ASN A 100 -13.39 -6.17 -24.72
C ASN A 100 -14.24 -7.44 -24.59
N ALA A 101 -15.33 -7.37 -23.86
CA ALA A 101 -16.21 -8.52 -23.62
C ALA A 101 -16.97 -9.00 -24.89
N LEU A 102 -17.15 -8.11 -25.87
CA LEU A 102 -17.83 -8.39 -27.12
C LEU A 102 -16.84 -8.60 -28.29
N GLY A 103 -15.53 -8.49 -28.02
CA GLY A 103 -14.47 -8.68 -29.01
C GLY A 103 -14.21 -10.17 -29.32
N ASP A 104 -13.79 -10.46 -30.55
CA ASP A 104 -13.39 -11.80 -30.94
C ASP A 104 -11.97 -12.13 -30.45
N ALA A 105 -11.88 -13.07 -29.52
CA ALA A 105 -10.62 -13.56 -28.93
C ALA A 105 -9.74 -14.32 -29.96
N THR A 106 -10.33 -14.78 -31.04
CA THR A 106 -9.65 -15.59 -32.10
C THR A 106 -9.15 -14.74 -33.26
N ALA A 107 -9.52 -13.44 -33.28
CA ALA A 107 -9.08 -12.54 -34.34
C ALA A 107 -7.53 -12.42 -34.37
N PRO A 108 -6.93 -12.37 -35.56
CA PRO A 108 -5.48 -12.23 -35.71
C PRO A 108 -4.97 -10.89 -35.11
N ASP A 109 -5.77 -9.85 -35.17
CA ASP A 109 -5.48 -8.57 -34.52
C ASP A 109 -6.15 -8.50 -33.14
N LYS A 110 -5.34 -8.69 -32.10
CA LYS A 110 -5.78 -8.66 -30.69
C LYS A 110 -5.94 -7.26 -30.12
N THR A 111 -5.66 -6.20 -30.85
CA THR A 111 -5.76 -4.82 -30.38
C THR A 111 -7.21 -4.42 -30.07
N HIS A 112 -8.19 -4.97 -30.79
CA HIS A 112 -9.63 -4.81 -30.53
C HIS A 112 -10.16 -5.72 -29.41
N TYR A 113 -9.39 -6.71 -28.96
CA TYR A 113 -9.80 -7.61 -27.91
C TYR A 113 -9.11 -7.35 -26.57
N ARG A 114 -7.81 -7.04 -26.59
CA ARG A 114 -7.00 -6.86 -25.36
C ARG A 114 -6.00 -5.74 -25.51
N GLN A 115 -5.97 -4.86 -24.53
CA GLN A 115 -4.96 -3.81 -24.40
C GLN A 115 -4.36 -3.80 -23.00
N SER A 116 -3.16 -3.25 -22.83
CA SER A 116 -2.50 -3.12 -21.54
C SER A 116 -1.81 -1.78 -21.42
N GLN A 117 -1.92 -1.18 -20.23
CA GLN A 117 -1.26 0.08 -19.88
C GLN A 117 -0.38 -0.16 -18.65
N ASN A 118 0.85 0.34 -18.73
CA ASN A 118 1.79 0.28 -17.62
C ASN A 118 1.89 1.64 -16.93
N ILE A 119 1.42 1.72 -15.69
CA ILE A 119 1.38 2.93 -14.87
C ILE A 119 2.52 2.85 -13.83
N LYS A 120 3.58 3.62 -14.05
CA LYS A 120 4.66 3.78 -13.06
C LYS A 120 4.21 4.79 -12.01
N SER A 121 4.38 4.45 -10.75
CA SER A 121 4.03 5.29 -9.61
C SER A 121 5.25 5.57 -8.75
N THR A 122 5.44 6.83 -8.42
CA THR A 122 6.44 7.27 -7.44
C THR A 122 5.71 8.09 -6.39
N TYR A 123 5.44 7.46 -5.25
CA TYR A 123 4.69 8.07 -4.16
C TYR A 123 5.62 8.68 -3.13
N VAL A 124 5.38 9.94 -2.79
CA VAL A 124 5.85 10.54 -1.54
C VAL A 124 4.75 10.30 -0.52
N VAL A 125 5.10 9.66 0.59
CA VAL A 125 4.15 9.23 1.62
C VAL A 125 4.45 9.90 2.96
N LEU A 126 3.39 10.27 3.67
CA LEU A 126 3.42 10.90 4.98
C LEU A 126 2.48 10.15 5.94
N PRO A 127 2.86 8.98 6.45
CA PRO A 127 2.05 8.23 7.39
C PRO A 127 2.16 8.80 8.81
N VAL A 128 1.02 8.89 9.48
CA VAL A 128 0.90 9.18 10.92
C VAL A 128 0.10 8.03 11.53
N GLU A 129 0.73 7.26 12.40
CA GLU A 129 0.20 5.99 12.90
C GLU A 129 0.33 5.91 14.42
N VAL A 130 -0.66 5.30 15.04
CA VAL A 130 -0.59 4.88 16.43
C VAL A 130 -0.14 3.41 16.46
N LYS A 131 0.96 3.16 17.15
CA LYS A 131 1.49 1.83 17.40
C LYS A 131 1.07 1.37 18.78
N PHE A 132 0.30 0.28 18.84
CA PHE A 132 -0.05 -0.41 20.09
C PHE A 132 0.82 -1.63 20.27
N SER A 133 1.63 -1.65 21.31
CA SER A 133 2.61 -2.71 21.58
C SER A 133 2.25 -3.49 22.82
N ALA A 134 2.38 -4.81 22.76
CA ALA A 134 2.28 -5.69 23.91
C ALA A 134 3.41 -5.44 24.92
N LEU A 135 3.36 -6.08 26.05
CA LEU A 135 4.51 -6.13 26.97
C LEU A 135 5.66 -6.88 26.30
N ARG A 136 6.86 -6.36 26.49
CA ARG A 136 8.07 -7.00 25.98
C ARG A 136 8.32 -8.29 26.75
N ARG A 137 8.56 -9.37 26.01
CA ARG A 137 9.01 -10.66 26.54
C ARG A 137 10.40 -10.96 25.99
N HIS A 138 11.39 -11.18 26.87
CA HIS A 138 12.78 -11.39 26.47
C HIS A 138 13.27 -10.30 25.49
N ASN A 139 13.45 -10.67 24.23
CA ASN A 139 13.95 -9.79 23.16
C ASN A 139 12.95 -9.54 22.03
N TYR A 140 11.67 -9.80 22.25
CA TYR A 140 10.64 -9.53 21.25
C TYR A 140 9.41 -8.83 21.84
N ARG A 141 8.74 -8.04 21.03
CA ARG A 141 7.57 -7.26 21.40
C ARG A 141 6.63 -7.14 20.20
N PRO A 142 5.56 -7.94 20.11
CA PRO A 142 4.57 -7.83 19.05
C PRO A 142 3.77 -6.53 19.18
N TYR A 143 3.34 -5.99 18.03
CA TYR A 143 2.58 -4.76 18.01
C TYR A 143 1.60 -4.70 16.82
N PHE A 144 0.62 -3.82 16.94
CA PHE A 144 -0.27 -3.39 15.88
C PHE A 144 -0.08 -1.91 15.60
N THR A 145 -0.26 -1.52 14.33
CA THR A 145 -0.27 -0.12 13.91
C THR A 145 -1.57 0.19 13.21
N SER A 146 -2.09 1.39 13.41
CA SER A 146 -3.22 1.92 12.65
C SER A 146 -3.09 3.43 12.54
N GLY A 147 -3.49 3.98 11.40
CA GLY A 147 -3.39 5.42 11.19
C GLY A 147 -3.85 5.85 9.81
N VAL A 148 -3.37 7.02 9.44
CA VAL A 148 -3.65 7.62 8.13
C VAL A 148 -2.34 7.95 7.42
N MET A 149 -2.34 7.80 6.11
CA MET A 149 -1.20 8.10 5.26
C MET A 149 -1.61 9.04 4.13
N GLY A 150 -1.03 10.22 4.11
CA GLY A 150 -1.09 11.10 2.94
C GLY A 150 -0.16 10.58 1.86
N VAL A 151 -0.65 10.54 0.62
CA VAL A 151 0.09 10.06 -0.54
C VAL A 151 0.05 11.12 -1.63
N VAL A 152 1.21 11.44 -2.21
CA VAL A 152 1.33 12.31 -3.38
C VAL A 152 2.12 11.57 -4.44
N ASP A 153 1.52 11.36 -5.61
CA ASP A 153 2.22 10.81 -6.77
C ASP A 153 3.01 11.92 -7.48
N VAL A 154 4.32 11.74 -7.53
CA VAL A 154 5.26 12.66 -8.19
C VAL A 154 5.77 12.10 -9.52
N SER A 155 5.20 11.01 -9.99
CA SER A 155 5.52 10.47 -11.32
C SER A 155 5.04 11.45 -12.40
N LYS A 156 5.76 11.45 -13.53
CA LYS A 156 5.38 12.34 -14.65
C LYS A 156 4.07 11.85 -15.27
N ASP A 157 3.11 12.76 -15.38
CA ASP A 157 1.91 12.54 -16.17
C ASP A 157 2.27 12.22 -17.62
N ARG A 158 1.69 11.12 -18.13
CA ARG A 158 1.77 10.78 -19.55
C ARG A 158 0.36 10.84 -20.13
N PRO A 159 0.18 11.23 -21.39
CA PRO A 159 -1.11 11.16 -22.06
C PRO A 159 -1.46 9.70 -22.38
N ASP A 160 -1.79 8.94 -21.33
CA ASP A 160 -2.15 7.52 -21.40
C ASP A 160 -3.67 7.33 -21.33
N GLN A 161 -4.13 6.11 -21.60
CA GLN A 161 -5.55 5.72 -21.63
C GLN A 161 -6.28 6.03 -20.32
N LEU A 162 -5.62 5.78 -19.18
CA LEU A 162 -6.13 6.03 -17.85
C LEU A 162 -5.20 6.99 -17.10
N GLN A 163 -5.75 8.06 -16.54
CA GLN A 163 -5.03 8.99 -15.67
C GLN A 163 -5.56 8.97 -14.27
N LEU A 164 -4.66 8.91 -13.29
CA LEU A 164 -4.97 8.95 -11.87
C LEU A 164 -4.74 10.37 -11.31
N LYS A 165 -5.47 10.71 -10.25
CA LYS A 165 -5.20 11.94 -9.48
C LYS A 165 -3.90 11.79 -8.72
N ASN A 166 -3.18 12.89 -8.54
CA ASN A 166 -1.85 12.91 -7.94
C ASN A 166 -1.86 12.81 -6.41
N SER A 167 -3.00 12.88 -5.73
CA SER A 167 -3.04 12.86 -4.26
C SER A 167 -4.16 11.99 -3.71
N ASP A 168 -3.82 11.15 -2.74
CA ASP A 168 -4.77 10.33 -1.99
C ASP A 168 -4.53 10.41 -0.49
N VAL A 169 -5.51 9.94 0.26
CA VAL A 169 -5.41 9.67 1.69
C VAL A 169 -5.78 8.22 1.90
N MET A 170 -4.90 7.46 2.53
CA MET A 170 -5.09 6.04 2.80
C MET A 170 -5.27 5.80 4.30
N LEU A 171 -6.15 4.86 4.64
CA LEU A 171 -6.21 4.25 5.96
C LEU A 171 -5.16 3.14 6.01
N THR A 172 -4.35 3.11 7.08
CA THR A 172 -3.32 2.09 7.28
C THR A 172 -3.64 1.22 8.47
N VAL A 173 -3.44 -0.08 8.33
CA VAL A 173 -3.51 -1.08 9.40
C VAL A 173 -2.35 -2.03 9.23
N GLY A 174 -1.57 -2.23 10.27
CA GLY A 174 -0.38 -3.08 10.21
C GLY A 174 -0.18 -3.94 11.44
N MET A 175 0.65 -4.95 11.31
CA MET A 175 1.11 -5.78 12.40
C MET A 175 2.59 -6.09 12.23
N GLY A 176 3.30 -6.15 13.34
CA GLY A 176 4.72 -6.41 13.34
C GLY A 176 5.22 -6.91 14.69
N CYS A 177 6.53 -7.10 14.75
CA CYS A 177 7.19 -7.49 15.98
C CYS A 177 8.53 -6.76 16.10
N ASP A 178 8.75 -6.11 17.25
CA ASP A 178 10.05 -5.54 17.59
C ASP A 178 10.98 -6.64 18.10
N PHE A 179 12.09 -6.88 17.43
CA PHE A 179 13.17 -7.76 17.87
C PHE A 179 14.35 -6.92 18.38
N TYR A 180 14.68 -7.08 19.64
CA TYR A 180 15.78 -6.35 20.30
C TYR A 180 17.09 -7.11 20.11
N LEU A 181 17.84 -6.72 19.10
CA LEU A 181 19.19 -7.22 18.87
C LEU A 181 20.21 -6.47 19.76
N PRO A 182 21.45 -6.96 19.92
CA PRO A 182 22.43 -6.30 20.79
C PRO A 182 22.68 -4.83 20.44
N PHE A 183 22.70 -4.49 19.15
CA PHE A 183 23.08 -3.15 18.67
C PHE A 183 21.93 -2.29 18.19
N PHE A 184 20.87 -2.89 17.64
CA PHE A 184 19.70 -2.19 17.07
C PHE A 184 18.42 -2.96 17.31
N LYS A 185 17.30 -2.31 17.08
CA LYS A 185 15.97 -2.94 17.09
C LYS A 185 15.54 -3.19 15.65
N PHE A 186 15.22 -4.43 15.34
CA PHE A 186 14.75 -4.87 14.03
C PHE A 186 13.23 -5.11 14.11
N CYS A 187 12.46 -4.43 13.26
CA CYS A 187 11.00 -4.49 13.34
C CYS A 187 10.41 -4.83 11.96
N PRO A 188 10.24 -6.11 11.63
CA PRO A 188 9.45 -6.53 10.48
C PRO A 188 7.97 -6.19 10.70
N GLU A 189 7.33 -5.64 9.67
CA GLU A 189 5.94 -5.21 9.68
C GLU A 189 5.28 -5.51 8.35
N VAL A 190 4.05 -6.01 8.39
CA VAL A 190 3.16 -6.08 7.23
C VAL A 190 2.06 -5.07 7.43
N LYS A 191 1.85 -4.21 6.43
CA LYS A 191 0.91 -3.10 6.44
C LYS A 191 -0.04 -3.18 5.26
N PHE A 192 -1.32 -3.00 5.53
CA PHE A 192 -2.39 -2.87 4.54
C PHE A 192 -2.81 -1.40 4.47
N CYS A 193 -2.84 -0.85 3.26
CA CYS A 193 -3.20 0.53 2.99
C CYS A 193 -4.41 0.55 2.06
N PHE A 194 -5.47 1.26 2.48
CA PHE A 194 -6.74 1.34 1.78
C PHE A 194 -6.99 2.79 1.35
N GLY A 195 -7.02 3.05 0.04
CA GLY A 195 -7.31 4.37 -0.52
C GLY A 195 -8.75 4.79 -0.26
N LEU A 196 -8.92 6.01 0.24
CA LEU A 196 -10.24 6.55 0.58
C LEU A 196 -10.87 7.34 -0.57
N LYS A 197 -10.04 8.00 -1.39
CA LYS A 197 -10.52 8.85 -2.48
C LYS A 197 -10.74 8.06 -3.78
N ASN A 198 -11.60 8.61 -4.64
CA ASN A 198 -11.66 8.15 -6.03
C ASN A 198 -10.52 8.80 -6.82
N MET A 199 -9.58 7.97 -7.25
CA MET A 199 -8.37 8.38 -7.96
C MET A 199 -8.60 8.61 -9.46
N LEU A 200 -9.76 8.21 -10.02
CA LEU A 200 -10.05 8.41 -11.43
C LEU A 200 -10.15 9.90 -11.79
N LYS A 201 -9.37 10.33 -12.78
CA LYS A 201 -9.47 11.65 -13.40
C LYS A 201 -10.42 11.55 -14.60
N LYS A 202 -11.69 11.92 -14.40
CA LYS A 202 -12.73 11.85 -15.45
C LYS A 202 -12.62 13.01 -16.45
N ASP A 203 -12.18 14.18 -15.99
CA ASP A 203 -12.02 15.36 -16.83
C ASP A 203 -10.68 15.29 -17.56
N ARG A 204 -10.74 15.02 -18.87
CA ARG A 204 -9.61 14.74 -19.76
C ARG A 204 -9.64 15.64 -20.99
N PRO A 205 -9.35 16.94 -20.85
CA PRO A 205 -9.30 17.85 -22.01
C PRO A 205 -8.21 17.48 -23.02
N ASP A 206 -7.20 16.73 -22.57
CA ASP A 206 -6.09 16.21 -23.38
C ASP A 206 -6.50 15.10 -24.37
N LEU A 207 -7.70 14.50 -24.21
CA LEU A 207 -8.21 13.43 -25.07
C LEU A 207 -9.44 13.83 -25.89
N GLN A 208 -9.81 15.12 -25.95
CA GLN A 208 -11.00 15.58 -26.68
C GLN A 208 -10.95 15.22 -28.18
N ASP A 209 -9.75 15.16 -28.76
CA ASP A 209 -9.54 14.79 -30.16
C ASP A 209 -9.28 13.28 -30.38
N ASN A 210 -9.31 12.46 -29.31
CA ASN A 210 -9.00 11.03 -29.40
C ASN A 210 -10.06 10.16 -28.73
N GLU A 211 -11.19 9.96 -29.44
CA GLU A 211 -12.32 9.14 -28.99
C GLU A 211 -11.91 7.70 -28.64
N GLN A 212 -10.93 7.14 -29.37
CA GLN A 212 -10.45 5.79 -29.14
C GLN A 212 -9.78 5.61 -27.75
N MET A 213 -9.11 6.65 -27.23
CA MET A 213 -8.55 6.61 -25.88
C MET A 213 -9.59 6.97 -24.80
N MET A 214 -10.55 7.81 -25.12
CA MET A 214 -11.59 8.24 -24.20
C MET A 214 -12.48 7.07 -23.75
N ARG A 215 -12.74 6.09 -24.62
CA ARG A 215 -13.53 4.88 -24.29
C ARG A 215 -13.03 4.11 -23.07
N PHE A 216 -11.71 4.06 -22.85
CA PHE A 216 -11.14 3.39 -21.67
C PHE A 216 -11.41 4.15 -20.37
N THR A 217 -11.34 5.48 -20.40
CA THR A 217 -11.71 6.31 -19.25
C THR A 217 -13.20 6.23 -18.95
N GLN A 218 -14.04 6.16 -19.97
CA GLN A 218 -15.50 6.07 -19.84
C GLN A 218 -15.99 4.68 -19.35
N SER A 219 -15.24 3.61 -19.59
CA SER A 219 -15.58 2.26 -19.12
C SER A 219 -15.44 2.07 -17.61
N VAL A 220 -14.76 3.00 -16.92
CA VAL A 220 -14.48 2.93 -15.50
C VAL A 220 -15.26 4.00 -14.73
N ASP A 221 -15.96 3.60 -13.66
CA ASP A 221 -16.66 4.54 -12.79
C ASP A 221 -15.79 5.06 -11.64
N LYS A 222 -15.08 4.16 -10.96
CA LYS A 222 -14.33 4.48 -9.77
C LYS A 222 -13.05 3.66 -9.69
N ILE A 223 -11.99 4.30 -9.20
CA ILE A 223 -10.71 3.65 -8.90
C ILE A 223 -10.30 3.99 -7.47
N LYS A 224 -9.98 2.99 -6.68
CA LYS A 224 -9.33 3.14 -5.38
C LYS A 224 -7.96 2.50 -5.44
N ASP A 225 -6.98 3.19 -4.85
CA ASP A 225 -5.62 2.67 -4.75
C ASP A 225 -5.49 1.91 -3.42
N ASN A 226 -5.11 0.64 -3.49
CA ASN A 226 -4.83 -0.20 -2.34
C ASN A 226 -3.38 -0.65 -2.40
N MET A 227 -2.80 -0.95 -1.25
CA MET A 227 -1.40 -1.37 -1.21
C MET A 227 -1.15 -2.30 -0.03
N VAL A 228 -0.34 -3.33 -0.26
CA VAL A 228 0.26 -4.14 0.81
C VAL A 228 1.74 -3.82 0.86
N VAL A 229 2.25 -3.52 2.06
CA VAL A 229 3.66 -3.17 2.27
C VAL A 229 4.27 -4.09 3.29
N VAL A 230 5.40 -4.70 2.92
CA VAL A 230 6.26 -5.45 3.84
C VAL A 230 7.47 -4.59 4.14
N THR A 231 7.61 -4.13 5.37
CA THR A 231 8.62 -3.16 5.77
C THR A 231 9.52 -3.74 6.85
N PHE A 232 10.79 -3.41 6.80
CA PHE A 232 11.80 -3.73 7.80
C PHE A 232 12.34 -2.43 8.37
N TYR A 233 11.98 -2.13 9.64
CA TYR A 233 12.48 -0.96 10.35
C TYR A 233 13.74 -1.30 11.14
N PHE A 234 14.65 -0.34 11.20
CA PHE A 234 15.91 -0.38 11.93
C PHE A 234 15.97 0.84 12.86
N GLU A 235 15.93 0.61 14.17
CA GLU A 235 15.95 1.64 15.23
C GLU A 235 17.14 1.53 16.19
#